data_402ce15be95507de7fb88cbc4f5429ac
#
_entry.id   402ce15be95507de7fb88cbc4f5429ac
#
_cell.length_a   1.000
_cell.length_b   1.000
_cell.length_c   1.000
_cell.angle_alpha   90.00
_cell.angle_beta   90.00
_cell.angle_gamma   90.00
#
_symmetry.space_group_name_H-M   'P 1'
#
loop_
_entity.id
_entity.type
_entity.pdbx_description
1 polymer ?
#
loop_
_entity_poly.entity_id
_entity_poly.type
_entity_poly.pdbx_seq_one_letter_code
_entity_poly.pdbx_strand_id
1 'polypeptide(L)'
;VNDIEVKIVLGSERSRSAFHQSYEIIRDRILNGELPGGTKIVEEKIAGELGVSRTPIRESIRRLEHEGLIVNKKVVKPTEKDLRNRFQVRILLEGYSAQCAASYLTENEINSLYECVEIGKKGNFEEIMGANARFHEIIVNASKNPVMIDIIDQMQSIIFLFRKTVVFYNRPHLIDEHDEIYKAIKARDGQKAEFLMKKHLQADLDFCLHLISS
;
A
#
# COMPACT_ATOMS: atom_id res chain seq x y z
N VAL A 1 -4.41 44.56 -8.04
CA VAL A 1 -5.09 43.25 -8.21
C VAL A 1 -4.06 42.14 -8.14
N ASN A 2 -2.78 42.35 -8.57
CA ASN A 2 -1.77 41.29 -8.69
C ASN A 2 -1.16 40.75 -7.35
N ASP A 3 -1.06 41.58 -6.31
CA ASP A 3 -0.36 41.18 -5.07
C ASP A 3 -1.16 40.21 -4.16
N ILE A 4 -2.47 40.26 -4.22
CA ILE A 4 -3.35 39.38 -3.43
C ILE A 4 -3.44 37.98 -4.08
N GLU A 5 -3.56 37.92 -5.39
CA GLU A 5 -3.60 36.61 -6.11
C GLU A 5 -2.28 35.85 -5.99
N VAL A 6 -1.13 36.54 -6.10
CA VAL A 6 0.21 35.94 -5.93
C VAL A 6 0.40 35.40 -4.51
N LYS A 7 -0.04 36.11 -3.46
CA LYS A 7 0.03 35.63 -2.08
C LYS A 7 -0.87 34.42 -1.82
N ILE A 8 -2.06 34.34 -2.45
CA ILE A 8 -2.96 33.21 -2.32
C ILE A 8 -2.37 31.96 -3.00
N VAL A 9 -1.79 32.09 -4.19
CA VAL A 9 -1.17 30.97 -4.92
C VAL A 9 0.06 30.45 -4.18
N LEU A 10 0.98 31.32 -3.74
CA LEU A 10 2.16 30.91 -2.98
C LEU A 10 1.81 30.33 -1.58
N GLY A 11 0.74 30.81 -0.96
CA GLY A 11 0.22 30.25 0.29
C GLY A 11 -0.37 28.85 0.10
N SER A 12 -1.05 28.61 -1.04
CA SER A 12 -1.63 27.29 -1.36
C SER A 12 -0.56 26.24 -1.71
N GLU A 13 0.50 26.61 -2.43
CA GLU A 13 1.61 25.72 -2.75
C GLU A 13 2.44 25.34 -1.52
N ARG A 14 2.73 26.30 -0.64
CA ARG A 14 3.42 26.06 0.64
C ARG A 14 2.58 25.16 1.57
N SER A 15 1.27 25.35 1.59
CA SER A 15 0.35 24.53 2.39
C SER A 15 0.28 23.10 1.86
N ARG A 16 0.22 22.93 0.53
CA ARG A 16 0.26 21.59 -0.12
C ARG A 16 1.58 20.88 0.15
N SER A 17 2.71 21.59 0.05
CA SER A 17 4.03 21.02 0.35
C SER A 17 4.13 20.61 1.83
N ALA A 18 3.68 21.46 2.77
CA ALA A 18 3.68 21.14 4.20
C ALA A 18 2.74 19.97 4.55
N PHE A 19 1.58 19.87 3.90
CA PHE A 19 0.67 18.73 4.04
C PHE A 19 1.34 17.44 3.60
N HIS A 20 1.86 17.38 2.37
CA HIS A 20 2.52 16.18 1.85
C HIS A 20 3.69 15.73 2.73
N GLN A 21 4.55 16.68 3.11
CA GLN A 21 5.69 16.40 3.96
C GLN A 21 5.27 15.88 5.35
N SER A 22 4.27 16.50 5.96
CA SER A 22 3.74 16.06 7.25
C SER A 22 3.09 14.68 7.16
N TYR A 23 2.33 14.43 6.10
CA TYR A 23 1.69 13.15 5.86
C TYR A 23 2.74 12.03 5.74
N GLU A 24 3.76 12.20 4.89
CA GLU A 24 4.81 11.20 4.71
C GLU A 24 5.56 10.93 6.03
N ILE A 25 5.96 11.98 6.76
CA ILE A 25 6.67 11.82 8.03
C ILE A 25 5.83 11.06 9.06
N ILE A 26 4.55 11.43 9.24
CA ILE A 26 3.68 10.76 10.22
C ILE A 26 3.43 9.30 9.80
N ARG A 27 3.17 9.08 8.51
CA ARG A 27 2.98 7.76 7.93
C ARG A 27 4.19 6.86 8.18
N ASP A 28 5.38 7.36 7.85
CA ASP A 28 6.62 6.61 8.01
C ASP A 28 6.92 6.29 9.48
N ARG A 29 6.68 7.23 10.39
CA ARG A 29 6.80 6.99 11.85
C ARG A 29 5.86 5.86 12.33
N ILE A 30 4.66 5.78 11.78
CA ILE A 30 3.71 4.70 12.09
C ILE A 30 4.22 3.38 11.49
N LEU A 31 4.59 3.38 10.21
CA LEU A 31 5.02 2.19 9.49
C LEU A 31 6.34 1.61 10.01
N ASN A 32 7.22 2.46 10.54
CA ASN A 32 8.50 2.05 11.13
C ASN A 32 8.41 1.74 12.63
N GLY A 33 7.23 1.93 13.25
CA GLY A 33 7.00 1.62 14.64
C GLY A 33 7.48 2.68 15.63
N GLU A 34 7.96 3.83 15.17
CA GLU A 34 8.28 5.00 16.02
C GLU A 34 7.05 5.54 16.73
N LEU A 35 5.88 5.43 16.07
CA LEU A 35 4.56 5.63 16.66
C LEU A 35 3.85 4.27 16.73
N PRO A 36 4.05 3.49 17.80
CA PRO A 36 3.52 2.14 17.89
C PRO A 36 1.99 2.12 17.98
N GLY A 37 1.38 0.99 17.63
CA GLY A 37 -0.05 0.78 17.71
C GLY A 37 -0.62 1.12 19.08
N GLY A 38 -1.73 1.89 19.11
CA GLY A 38 -2.35 2.42 20.32
C GLY A 38 -1.84 3.81 20.75
N THR A 39 -0.75 4.32 20.15
CA THR A 39 -0.24 5.67 20.44
C THR A 39 -1.30 6.71 20.12
N LYS A 40 -1.59 7.59 21.09
CA LYS A 40 -2.51 8.71 20.89
C LYS A 40 -1.84 9.80 20.05
N ILE A 41 -2.49 10.20 19.00
CA ILE A 41 -2.05 11.27 18.09
C ILE A 41 -2.54 12.62 18.65
N VAL A 42 -1.59 13.51 18.93
CA VAL A 42 -1.84 14.87 19.44
C VAL A 42 -1.33 15.86 18.41
N GLU A 43 -2.26 16.50 17.69
CA GLU A 43 -1.97 17.45 16.59
C GLU A 43 -0.94 18.52 16.98
N GLU A 44 -1.11 19.12 18.17
CA GLU A 44 -0.27 20.20 18.67
C GLU A 44 1.17 19.76 18.94
N LYS A 45 1.35 18.56 19.48
CA LYS A 45 2.67 17.96 19.71
C LYS A 45 3.40 17.74 18.39
N ILE A 46 2.74 17.10 17.41
CA ILE A 46 3.33 16.82 16.10
C ILE A 46 3.62 18.12 15.34
N ALA A 47 2.72 19.10 15.39
CA ALA A 47 2.93 20.41 14.78
C ALA A 47 4.19 21.10 15.35
N GLY A 48 4.36 21.06 16.67
CA GLY A 48 5.56 21.59 17.34
C GLY A 48 6.84 20.85 16.94
N GLU A 49 6.81 19.52 16.87
CA GLU A 49 7.96 18.69 16.46
C GLU A 49 8.38 18.96 15.01
N LEU A 50 7.42 19.15 14.10
CA LEU A 50 7.69 19.37 12.67
C LEU A 50 7.87 20.85 12.30
N GLY A 51 7.66 21.79 13.24
CA GLY A 51 7.80 23.22 12.99
C GLY A 51 6.77 23.79 12.01
N VAL A 52 5.58 23.18 11.92
CA VAL A 52 4.50 23.58 11.00
C VAL A 52 3.24 23.99 11.77
N SER A 53 2.30 24.65 11.09
CA SER A 53 1.00 24.98 11.68
C SER A 53 0.15 23.71 11.89
N ARG A 54 -0.92 23.81 12.70
CA ARG A 54 -1.82 22.66 12.97
C ARG A 54 -2.66 22.23 11.76
N THR A 55 -2.89 23.13 10.79
CA THR A 55 -3.73 22.84 9.62
C THR A 55 -3.21 21.67 8.78
N PRO A 56 -1.96 21.70 8.24
CA PRO A 56 -1.42 20.58 7.47
C PRO A 56 -1.35 19.28 8.28
N ILE A 57 -1.10 19.36 9.60
CA ILE A 57 -1.11 18.18 10.47
C ILE A 57 -2.50 17.56 10.54
N ARG A 58 -3.55 18.37 10.72
CA ARG A 58 -4.94 17.90 10.78
C ARG A 58 -5.37 17.24 9.46
N GLU A 59 -4.99 17.82 8.33
CA GLU A 59 -5.25 17.26 7.01
C GLU A 59 -4.52 15.92 6.82
N SER A 60 -3.25 15.84 7.24
CA SER A 60 -2.47 14.60 7.22
C SER A 60 -3.10 13.50 8.08
N ILE A 61 -3.53 13.85 9.30
CA ILE A 61 -4.21 12.90 10.21
C ILE A 61 -5.53 12.42 9.59
N ARG A 62 -6.34 13.30 8.99
CA ARG A 62 -7.58 12.90 8.32
C ARG A 62 -7.33 11.92 7.18
N ARG A 63 -6.28 12.12 6.39
CA ARG A 63 -5.88 11.20 5.34
C ARG A 63 -5.46 9.85 5.92
N LEU A 64 -4.65 9.84 6.97
CA LEU A 64 -4.24 8.61 7.68
C LEU A 64 -5.41 7.90 8.37
N GLU A 65 -6.43 8.65 8.83
CA GLU A 65 -7.70 8.09 9.31
C GLU A 65 -8.49 7.42 8.18
N HIS A 66 -8.55 8.06 7.01
CA HIS A 66 -9.19 7.49 5.82
C HIS A 66 -8.48 6.20 5.34
N GLU A 67 -7.16 6.15 5.40
CA GLU A 67 -6.34 4.97 5.10
C GLU A 67 -6.36 3.91 6.21
N GLY A 68 -7.00 4.19 7.34
CA GLY A 68 -7.15 3.27 8.46
C GLY A 68 -5.91 3.10 9.34
N LEU A 69 -4.84 3.89 9.15
CA LEU A 69 -3.66 3.90 10.02
C LEU A 69 -3.93 4.57 11.37
N ILE A 70 -4.89 5.46 11.42
CA ILE A 70 -5.35 6.14 12.64
C ILE A 70 -6.84 5.87 12.80
N VAL A 71 -7.26 5.48 14.00
CA VAL A 71 -8.67 5.28 14.36
C VAL A 71 -8.91 5.93 15.72
N ASN A 72 -9.94 6.79 15.83
CA ASN A 72 -10.25 7.51 17.06
C ASN A 72 -9.02 8.22 17.66
N LYS A 73 -8.26 8.92 16.82
CA LYS A 73 -7.01 9.63 17.19
C LYS A 73 -5.94 8.74 17.81
N LYS A 74 -5.92 7.47 17.51
CA LYS A 74 -4.87 6.53 17.93
C LYS A 74 -4.34 5.79 16.72
N VAL A 75 -3.04 5.50 16.72
CA VAL A 75 -2.43 4.61 15.75
C VAL A 75 -3.10 3.23 15.82
N VAL A 76 -3.49 2.69 14.69
CA VAL A 76 -4.14 1.39 14.61
C VAL A 76 -3.20 0.30 15.13
N LYS A 77 -3.77 -0.66 15.84
CA LYS A 77 -3.12 -1.93 16.15
C LYS A 77 -3.95 -3.01 15.48
N PRO A 78 -3.56 -3.44 14.25
CA PRO A 78 -4.35 -4.41 13.52
C PRO A 78 -4.51 -5.70 14.32
N THR A 79 -5.74 -6.20 14.40
CA THR A 79 -6.05 -7.49 15.00
C THR A 79 -6.01 -8.58 13.94
N GLU A 80 -5.98 -9.86 14.38
CA GLU A 80 -6.14 -11.01 13.47
C GLU A 80 -7.42 -10.90 12.65
N LYS A 81 -8.52 -10.45 13.25
CA LYS A 81 -9.80 -10.24 12.56
C LYS A 81 -9.68 -9.15 11.48
N ASP A 82 -9.00 -8.05 11.76
CA ASP A 82 -8.78 -6.98 10.77
C ASP A 82 -7.96 -7.48 9.60
N LEU A 83 -6.93 -8.29 9.88
CA LEU A 83 -6.10 -8.91 8.86
C LEU A 83 -6.92 -9.82 7.94
N ARG A 84 -7.69 -10.75 8.52
CA ARG A 84 -8.57 -11.65 7.76
C ARG A 84 -9.56 -10.90 6.89
N ASN A 85 -10.23 -9.88 7.43
CA ASN A 85 -11.21 -9.09 6.70
C ASN A 85 -10.56 -8.36 5.50
N ARG A 86 -9.38 -7.76 5.68
CA ARG A 86 -8.68 -7.05 4.61
C ARG A 86 -8.19 -8.01 3.53
N PHE A 87 -7.61 -9.15 3.92
CA PHE A 87 -7.19 -10.16 2.95
C PHE A 87 -8.37 -10.77 2.19
N GLN A 88 -9.53 -10.93 2.80
CA GLN A 88 -10.73 -11.36 2.10
C GLN A 88 -11.10 -10.40 0.98
N VAL A 89 -11.07 -9.09 1.23
CA VAL A 89 -11.31 -8.06 0.20
C VAL A 89 -10.22 -8.10 -0.87
N ARG A 90 -8.94 -8.19 -0.48
CA ARG A 90 -7.81 -8.28 -1.42
C ARG A 90 -7.92 -9.49 -2.34
N ILE A 91 -8.21 -10.68 -1.78
CA ILE A 91 -8.33 -11.93 -2.54
C ILE A 91 -9.41 -11.80 -3.62
N LEU A 92 -10.54 -11.16 -3.32
CA LEU A 92 -11.62 -10.94 -4.27
C LEU A 92 -11.21 -9.93 -5.36
N LEU A 93 -10.73 -8.76 -4.96
CA LEU A 93 -10.47 -7.66 -5.89
C LEU A 93 -9.19 -7.87 -6.69
N GLU A 94 -8.09 -8.27 -6.06
CA GLU A 94 -6.82 -8.48 -6.75
C GLU A 94 -6.84 -9.77 -7.59
N GLY A 95 -7.59 -10.81 -7.16
CA GLY A 95 -7.82 -11.99 -7.98
C GLY A 95 -8.52 -11.64 -9.30
N TYR A 96 -9.63 -10.91 -9.25
CA TYR A 96 -10.31 -10.43 -10.45
C TYR A 96 -9.43 -9.49 -11.28
N SER A 97 -8.65 -8.61 -10.63
CA SER A 97 -7.73 -7.73 -11.34
C SER A 97 -6.64 -8.50 -12.09
N ALA A 98 -6.16 -9.63 -11.56
CA ALA A 98 -5.21 -10.50 -12.25
C ALA A 98 -5.82 -11.14 -13.51
N GLN A 99 -7.10 -11.50 -13.47
CA GLN A 99 -7.83 -11.94 -14.67
C GLN A 99 -7.89 -10.82 -15.72
N CYS A 100 -8.22 -9.59 -15.29
CA CYS A 100 -8.23 -8.42 -16.15
C CYS A 100 -6.84 -8.13 -16.73
N ALA A 101 -5.78 -8.26 -15.93
CA ALA A 101 -4.40 -8.03 -16.34
C ALA A 101 -4.00 -8.93 -17.53
N ALA A 102 -4.40 -10.19 -17.52
CA ALA A 102 -4.17 -11.10 -18.64
C ALA A 102 -4.84 -10.63 -19.94
N SER A 103 -5.97 -9.90 -19.84
CA SER A 103 -6.70 -9.42 -21.02
C SER A 103 -6.29 -8.04 -21.50
N TYR A 104 -5.90 -7.14 -20.58
CA TYR A 104 -5.81 -5.71 -20.87
C TYR A 104 -4.41 -5.12 -20.77
N LEU A 105 -3.45 -5.76 -20.10
CA LEU A 105 -2.10 -5.21 -20.01
C LEU A 105 -1.41 -5.18 -21.38
N THR A 106 -0.76 -4.05 -21.63
CA THR A 106 0.15 -3.87 -22.77
C THR A 106 1.45 -4.64 -22.58
N GLU A 107 2.21 -4.87 -23.64
CA GLU A 107 3.53 -5.52 -23.56
C GLU A 107 4.49 -4.76 -22.63
N ASN A 108 4.42 -3.42 -22.60
CA ASN A 108 5.25 -2.60 -21.71
C ASN A 108 4.89 -2.84 -20.24
N GLU A 109 3.60 -2.94 -19.89
CA GLU A 109 3.15 -3.23 -18.53
C GLU A 109 3.49 -4.66 -18.11
N ILE A 110 3.40 -5.63 -19.03
CA ILE A 110 3.86 -7.01 -18.81
C ILE A 110 5.38 -7.06 -18.56
N ASN A 111 6.17 -6.26 -19.30
CA ASN A 111 7.59 -6.15 -19.04
C ASN A 111 7.88 -5.51 -17.68
N SER A 112 7.09 -4.53 -17.25
CA SER A 112 7.20 -3.96 -15.90
C SER A 112 6.88 -4.98 -14.80
N LEU A 113 5.94 -5.90 -15.00
CA LEU A 113 5.72 -7.03 -14.07
C LEU A 113 6.93 -7.95 -14.00
N TYR A 114 7.56 -8.25 -15.15
CA TYR A 114 8.78 -9.04 -15.19
C TYR A 114 9.93 -8.37 -14.43
N GLU A 115 10.11 -7.06 -14.60
CA GLU A 115 11.11 -6.29 -13.84
C GLU A 115 10.89 -6.41 -12.34
N CYS A 116 9.63 -6.33 -11.87
CA CYS A 116 9.31 -6.52 -10.47
C CYS A 116 9.72 -7.91 -9.95
N VAL A 117 9.49 -8.96 -10.75
CA VAL A 117 9.91 -10.33 -10.40
C VAL A 117 11.44 -10.44 -10.34
N GLU A 118 12.16 -9.86 -11.30
CA GLU A 118 13.63 -9.90 -11.31
C GLU A 118 14.26 -9.12 -10.14
N ILE A 119 13.67 -7.97 -9.78
CA ILE A 119 14.08 -7.23 -8.58
C ILE A 119 13.79 -8.06 -7.33
N GLY A 120 12.66 -8.74 -7.28
CA GLY A 120 12.30 -9.63 -6.17
C GLY A 120 13.30 -10.76 -5.94
N LYS A 121 13.96 -11.26 -7.00
CA LYS A 121 14.98 -12.32 -6.93
C LYS A 121 16.35 -11.84 -6.44
N LYS A 122 16.71 -10.57 -6.66
CA LYS A 122 18.10 -10.08 -6.55
C LYS A 122 18.25 -8.80 -5.75
N GLY A 123 17.14 -8.11 -5.46
CA GLY A 123 17.14 -6.81 -4.79
C GLY A 123 17.47 -6.87 -3.30
N ASN A 124 17.82 -5.73 -2.74
CA ASN A 124 17.85 -5.55 -1.30
C ASN A 124 16.42 -5.42 -0.73
N PHE A 125 16.28 -5.34 0.59
CA PHE A 125 14.97 -5.28 1.25
C PHE A 125 14.07 -4.15 0.72
N GLU A 126 14.60 -2.95 0.54
CA GLU A 126 13.81 -1.79 0.08
C GLU A 126 13.38 -1.94 -1.38
N GLU A 127 14.28 -2.44 -2.22
CA GLU A 127 13.99 -2.74 -3.63
C GLU A 127 12.91 -3.82 -3.77
N ILE A 128 13.01 -4.90 -2.97
CA ILE A 128 12.00 -5.98 -2.96
C ILE A 128 10.65 -5.45 -2.48
N MET A 129 10.61 -4.62 -1.43
CA MET A 129 9.38 -3.99 -0.95
C MET A 129 8.73 -3.11 -2.01
N GLY A 130 9.52 -2.28 -2.70
CA GLY A 130 9.05 -1.45 -3.80
C GLY A 130 8.54 -2.26 -4.98
N ALA A 131 9.29 -3.28 -5.39
CA ALA A 131 8.90 -4.18 -6.48
C ALA A 131 7.62 -4.97 -6.17
N ASN A 132 7.49 -5.49 -4.94
CA ASN A 132 6.28 -6.16 -4.48
C ASN A 132 5.07 -5.21 -4.53
N ALA A 133 5.20 -3.98 -4.03
CA ALA A 133 4.10 -3.01 -4.09
C ALA A 133 3.70 -2.69 -5.54
N ARG A 134 4.68 -2.41 -6.41
CA ARG A 134 4.47 -2.09 -7.83
C ARG A 134 3.85 -3.26 -8.61
N PHE A 135 4.24 -4.50 -8.32
CA PHE A 135 3.67 -5.69 -8.94
C PHE A 135 2.15 -5.75 -8.75
N HIS A 136 1.70 -5.62 -7.51
CA HIS A 136 0.27 -5.61 -7.19
C HIS A 136 -0.44 -4.38 -7.77
N GLU A 137 0.17 -3.19 -7.73
CA GLU A 137 -0.39 -1.96 -8.27
C GLU A 137 -0.67 -2.07 -9.78
N ILE A 138 0.28 -2.57 -10.57
CA ILE A 138 0.10 -2.79 -12.01
C ILE A 138 -1.11 -3.70 -12.27
N ILE A 139 -1.22 -4.78 -11.50
CA ILE A 139 -2.32 -5.75 -11.64
C ILE A 139 -3.66 -5.13 -11.25
N VAL A 140 -3.73 -4.41 -10.12
CA VAL A 140 -4.96 -3.74 -9.67
C VAL A 140 -5.45 -2.71 -10.70
N ASN A 141 -4.53 -1.91 -11.24
CA ASN A 141 -4.83 -0.89 -12.26
C ASN A 141 -5.34 -1.49 -13.57
N ALA A 142 -4.96 -2.74 -13.90
CA ALA A 142 -5.45 -3.44 -15.08
C ALA A 142 -6.96 -3.72 -15.05
N SER A 143 -7.60 -3.68 -13.87
CA SER A 143 -9.06 -3.78 -13.75
C SER A 143 -9.79 -2.63 -14.44
N LYS A 144 -9.15 -1.46 -14.60
CA LYS A 144 -9.71 -0.21 -15.13
C LYS A 144 -11.01 0.21 -14.42
N ASN A 145 -11.23 -0.30 -13.22
CA ASN A 145 -12.39 -0.01 -12.39
C ASN A 145 -11.97 0.95 -11.25
N PRO A 146 -12.31 2.26 -11.35
CA PRO A 146 -11.88 3.24 -10.37
C PRO A 146 -12.37 2.93 -8.95
N VAL A 147 -13.55 2.33 -8.81
CA VAL A 147 -14.09 1.97 -7.49
C VAL A 147 -13.26 0.86 -6.83
N MET A 148 -12.84 -0.13 -7.60
CA MET A 148 -11.96 -1.20 -7.07
C MET A 148 -10.59 -0.65 -6.70
N ILE A 149 -10.01 0.20 -7.55
CA ILE A 149 -8.73 0.86 -7.30
C ILE A 149 -8.82 1.69 -6.02
N ASP A 150 -9.85 2.53 -5.87
CA ASP A 150 -10.07 3.35 -4.67
C ASP A 150 -10.18 2.51 -3.38
N ILE A 151 -10.90 1.37 -3.42
CA ILE A 151 -11.02 0.48 -2.26
C ILE A 151 -9.65 -0.10 -1.87
N ILE A 152 -8.84 -0.53 -2.84
CA ILE A 152 -7.50 -1.04 -2.57
C ILE A 152 -6.59 0.09 -2.07
N ASP A 153 -6.66 1.28 -2.65
CA ASP A 153 -5.86 2.44 -2.25
C ASP A 153 -6.16 2.88 -0.82
N GLN A 154 -7.41 2.86 -0.38
CA GLN A 154 -7.79 3.12 1.01
C GLN A 154 -7.17 2.12 2.00
N MET A 155 -6.84 0.93 1.55
CA MET A 155 -6.19 -0.09 2.39
C MET A 155 -4.67 -0.12 2.26
N GLN A 156 -4.06 0.65 1.33
CA GLN A 156 -2.64 0.55 0.96
C GLN A 156 -1.70 0.66 2.16
N SER A 157 -1.95 1.59 3.07
CA SER A 157 -1.10 1.80 4.23
C SER A 157 -1.10 0.59 5.18
N ILE A 158 -2.25 -0.04 5.37
CA ILE A 158 -2.37 -1.28 6.17
C ILE A 158 -1.80 -2.46 5.39
N ILE A 159 -2.06 -2.56 4.09
CA ILE A 159 -1.47 -3.58 3.22
C ILE A 159 0.07 -3.51 3.26
N PHE A 160 0.62 -2.30 3.28
CA PHE A 160 2.07 -2.11 3.39
C PHE A 160 2.66 -2.72 4.67
N LEU A 161 1.97 -2.58 5.82
CA LEU A 161 2.42 -3.22 7.07
C LEU A 161 2.52 -4.75 6.92
N PHE A 162 1.56 -5.37 6.24
CA PHE A 162 1.57 -6.81 6.01
C PHE A 162 2.62 -7.23 4.98
N ARG A 163 2.76 -6.50 3.87
CA ARG A 163 3.84 -6.71 2.91
C ARG A 163 5.21 -6.60 3.56
N LYS A 164 5.41 -5.61 4.43
CA LYS A 164 6.65 -5.46 5.20
C LYS A 164 6.93 -6.72 6.03
N THR A 165 5.93 -7.28 6.69
CA THR A 165 6.05 -8.53 7.44
C THR A 165 6.44 -9.70 6.54
N VAL A 166 5.76 -9.88 5.41
CA VAL A 166 6.00 -10.96 4.43
C VAL A 166 7.42 -10.90 3.88
N VAL A 167 7.90 -9.71 3.51
CA VAL A 167 9.26 -9.53 2.96
C VAL A 167 10.32 -9.61 4.06
N PHE A 168 10.10 -8.98 5.21
CA PHE A 168 11.07 -8.95 6.31
C PHE A 168 11.39 -10.35 6.85
N TYR A 169 10.36 -11.18 7.04
CA TYR A 169 10.52 -12.55 7.49
C TYR A 169 10.77 -13.55 6.36
N ASN A 170 11.04 -13.05 5.15
CA ASN A 170 11.39 -13.85 3.97
C ASN A 170 10.41 -15.02 3.75
N ARG A 171 9.12 -14.70 3.54
CA ARG A 171 8.10 -15.73 3.29
C ARG A 171 8.53 -16.67 2.16
N PRO A 172 8.54 -17.99 2.40
CA PRO A 172 8.93 -18.96 1.38
C PRO A 172 8.08 -18.81 0.10
N HIS A 173 8.70 -18.99 -1.05
CA HIS A 173 8.06 -19.00 -2.38
C HIS A 173 7.38 -17.69 -2.82
N LEU A 174 7.54 -16.58 -2.09
CA LEU A 174 6.92 -15.30 -2.44
C LEU A 174 7.17 -14.90 -3.90
N ILE A 175 8.43 -14.94 -4.30
CA ILE A 175 8.84 -14.50 -5.65
C ILE A 175 8.54 -15.55 -6.71
N ASP A 176 8.59 -16.83 -6.38
CA ASP A 176 8.21 -17.91 -7.29
C ASP A 176 6.71 -17.78 -7.65
N GLU A 177 5.87 -17.46 -6.68
CA GLU A 177 4.44 -17.23 -6.91
C GLU A 177 4.19 -16.00 -7.78
N HIS A 178 4.93 -14.89 -7.60
CA HIS A 178 4.86 -13.74 -8.48
C HIS A 178 5.27 -14.09 -9.92
N ASP A 179 6.32 -14.90 -10.09
CA ASP A 179 6.76 -15.38 -11.40
C ASP A 179 5.70 -16.26 -12.09
N GLU A 180 5.00 -17.11 -11.32
CA GLU A 180 3.89 -17.92 -11.84
C GLU A 180 2.70 -17.04 -12.28
N ILE A 181 2.33 -16.02 -11.48
CA ILE A 181 1.28 -15.06 -11.83
C ILE A 181 1.66 -14.28 -13.09
N TYR A 182 2.89 -13.77 -13.16
CA TYR A 182 3.42 -13.09 -14.35
C TYR A 182 3.33 -13.97 -15.59
N LYS A 183 3.77 -15.25 -15.51
CA LYS A 183 3.71 -16.19 -16.63
C LYS A 183 2.29 -16.44 -17.11
N ALA A 184 1.32 -16.55 -16.19
CA ALA A 184 -0.09 -16.70 -16.53
C ALA A 184 -0.65 -15.45 -17.25
N ILE A 185 -0.32 -14.26 -16.75
CA ILE A 185 -0.70 -12.97 -17.39
C ILE A 185 -0.08 -12.87 -18.78
N LYS A 186 1.22 -13.17 -18.92
CA LYS A 186 1.93 -13.14 -20.21
C LYS A 186 1.35 -14.12 -21.21
N ALA A 187 0.92 -15.30 -20.76
CA ALA A 187 0.24 -16.31 -21.57
C ALA A 187 -1.21 -15.95 -21.89
N ARG A 188 -1.72 -14.81 -21.40
CA ARG A 188 -3.11 -14.37 -21.56
C ARG A 188 -4.13 -15.33 -20.93
N ASP A 189 -3.70 -16.15 -19.94
CA ASP A 189 -4.55 -17.09 -19.21
C ASP A 189 -5.13 -16.40 -17.96
N GLY A 190 -6.25 -15.72 -18.15
CA GLY A 190 -6.90 -14.96 -17.08
C GLY A 190 -7.41 -15.81 -15.93
N GLN A 191 -7.94 -17.00 -16.20
CA GLN A 191 -8.45 -17.89 -15.15
C GLN A 191 -7.31 -18.40 -14.27
N LYS A 192 -6.20 -18.77 -14.87
CA LYS A 192 -4.99 -19.19 -14.15
C LYS A 192 -4.39 -18.04 -13.36
N ALA A 193 -4.31 -16.82 -13.95
CA ALA A 193 -3.80 -15.64 -13.25
C ALA A 193 -4.64 -15.30 -12.00
N GLU A 194 -5.98 -15.33 -12.11
CA GLU A 194 -6.90 -15.14 -10.99
C GLU A 194 -6.67 -16.20 -9.88
N PHE A 195 -6.62 -17.47 -10.27
CA PHE A 195 -6.41 -18.55 -9.31
C PHE A 195 -5.09 -18.43 -8.57
N LEU A 196 -4.00 -18.13 -9.28
CA LEU A 196 -2.67 -17.99 -8.71
C LEU A 196 -2.58 -16.76 -7.79
N MET A 197 -3.18 -15.65 -8.15
CA MET A 197 -3.24 -14.44 -7.29
C MET A 197 -4.00 -14.72 -6.00
N LYS A 198 -5.15 -15.39 -6.07
CA LYS A 198 -5.92 -15.77 -4.88
C LYS A 198 -5.13 -16.70 -3.96
N LYS A 199 -4.44 -17.69 -4.53
CA LYS A 199 -3.57 -18.62 -3.80
C LYS A 199 -2.41 -17.88 -3.13
N HIS A 200 -1.75 -16.98 -3.83
CA HIS A 200 -0.66 -16.14 -3.33
C HIS A 200 -1.10 -15.31 -2.12
N LEU A 201 -2.23 -14.59 -2.24
CA LEU A 201 -2.74 -13.76 -1.15
C LEU A 201 -3.21 -14.59 0.06
N GLN A 202 -3.74 -15.80 -0.17
CA GLN A 202 -4.07 -16.71 0.93
C GLN A 202 -2.81 -17.16 1.67
N ALA A 203 -1.74 -17.48 0.94
CA ALA A 203 -0.45 -17.87 1.54
C ALA A 203 0.18 -16.68 2.33
N ASP A 204 0.06 -15.45 1.85
CA ASP A 204 0.46 -14.24 2.57
C ASP A 204 -0.31 -14.10 3.90
N LEU A 205 -1.64 -14.30 3.86
CA LEU A 205 -2.48 -14.25 5.05
C LEU A 205 -2.06 -15.31 6.07
N ASP A 206 -1.92 -16.56 5.64
CA ASP A 206 -1.58 -17.68 6.53
C ASP A 206 -0.23 -17.47 7.19
N PHE A 207 0.75 -16.95 6.44
CA PHE A 207 2.06 -16.61 6.96
C PHE A 207 2.01 -15.49 8.01
N CYS A 208 1.28 -14.40 7.72
CA CYS A 208 1.10 -13.31 8.68
C CYS A 208 0.40 -13.76 9.96
N LEU A 209 -0.63 -14.61 9.85
CA LEU A 209 -1.35 -15.15 11.00
C LEU A 209 -0.46 -16.04 11.87
N HIS A 210 0.38 -16.87 11.26
CA HIS A 210 1.34 -17.69 11.99
C HIS A 210 2.27 -16.82 12.85
N LEU A 211 2.79 -15.74 12.31
CA LEU A 211 3.69 -14.83 13.03
C LEU A 211 3.01 -14.03 14.16
N ILE A 212 1.70 -13.78 14.06
CA ILE A 212 0.94 -13.07 15.11
C ILE A 212 0.61 -14.01 16.29
N SER A 213 0.47 -15.31 15.98
CA SER A 213 0.09 -16.34 16.96
C SER A 213 1.29 -16.97 17.68
N SER A 214 2.52 -16.68 17.23
CA SER A 214 3.80 -17.13 17.80
C SER A 214 4.34 -16.11 18.79
#